data_b5d302d2e4337f936348f8db114ba814
#
_entry.id   b5d302d2e4337f936348f8db114ba814
#
_cell.length_a   1.000
_cell.length_b   1.000
_cell.length_c   1.000
_cell.angle_alpha   90.00
_cell.angle_beta   90.00
_cell.angle_gamma   90.00
#
_symmetry.space_group_name_H-M   'P 1'
#
loop_
_entity.id
_entity.type
_entity.pdbx_description
1 polymer ?
#
loop_
_entity_poly.entity_id
_entity_poly.type
_entity_poly.pdbx_seq_one_letter_code
_entity_poly.pdbx_strand_id
1 'polypeptide(L)'
;MQSELDHLRDAGQHRLDLVGAGLEDALKRLDYLPSLLEMTPSVFALLDAPGDATLREEVDRYLQGVNATAGASSLYVLNRAGVGIAASDWNQPGTPVGADLSFRPYVRQALAHGRGSFYGMGFTSKRAGYYLSYALYHEGQLRGIAAVKVDLEDAALAWRKLPGNVLLVDERDVVILSSRDEWKFRPLAPLTQQALADIASTRPYGDATLAPLDWRVTKRLGATTSLVSLNGSPYLATTRPLTQQAGWHLIVLDNVAPVRTSAWVLAITAALGTAVMLLLATVFAQRQRALRQRLAGQAALQAAHDSLEAKIVDRTAELRSVVAQLGEEVEVRKAVEADLRVMQGELVHTGKMAALGQMSAGMVHELNQPLAALRTLSDNACVLLDKDRLSDVRGNLQRIAHLVDRLGRLTYQLKAFAHKTSPTRVPVPLQQMIANAQFLVSERLRGNSVELVVQVEPAGLAALAEEARLEQVLGQPAGQCH
;
A
#
# COMPACT_ATOMS: atom_id res chain seq x y z
N MET A 1 -35.07 0.03 4.73
CA MET A 1 -34.34 -1.17 4.29
C MET A 1 -34.13 -1.21 2.77
N GLN A 2 -35.18 -1.06 1.95
CA GLN A 2 -35.00 -0.99 0.49
C GLN A 2 -34.17 0.21 0.06
N SER A 3 -34.45 1.41 0.56
CA SER A 3 -33.65 2.62 0.29
C SER A 3 -32.18 2.49 0.67
N GLU A 4 -31.88 1.84 1.79
CA GLU A 4 -30.47 1.63 2.22
C GLU A 4 -29.73 0.60 1.34
N LEU A 5 -30.45 -0.44 0.90
CA LEU A 5 -29.90 -1.39 -0.08
C LEU A 5 -29.68 -0.72 -1.44
N ASP A 6 -30.55 0.20 -1.85
CA ASP A 6 -30.38 0.99 -3.07
C ASP A 6 -29.18 1.93 -2.94
N HIS A 7 -29.01 2.60 -1.81
CA HIS A 7 -27.81 3.41 -1.53
C HIS A 7 -26.51 2.58 -1.53
N LEU A 8 -26.53 1.39 -0.91
CA LEU A 8 -25.38 0.50 -0.94
C LEU A 8 -25.07 0.02 -2.35
N ARG A 9 -26.10 -0.30 -3.13
CA ARG A 9 -25.95 -0.68 -4.54
C ARG A 9 -25.31 0.44 -5.35
N ASP A 10 -25.83 1.65 -5.24
CA ASP A 10 -25.35 2.81 -6.02
C ASP A 10 -23.91 3.18 -5.58
N ALA A 11 -23.62 3.15 -4.29
CA ALA A 11 -22.27 3.33 -3.76
C ALA A 11 -21.32 2.20 -4.20
N GLY A 12 -21.81 0.95 -4.22
CA GLY A 12 -21.07 -0.21 -4.73
C GLY A 12 -20.77 -0.08 -6.21
N GLN A 13 -21.73 0.37 -7.00
CA GLN A 13 -21.56 0.61 -8.43
C GLN A 13 -20.55 1.71 -8.73
N HIS A 14 -20.62 2.83 -8.00
CA HIS A 14 -19.66 3.92 -8.11
C HIS A 14 -18.23 3.48 -7.77
N ARG A 15 -18.07 2.65 -6.74
CA ARG A 15 -16.77 2.06 -6.39
C ARG A 15 -16.28 1.10 -7.46
N LEU A 16 -17.16 0.26 -8.02
CA LEU A 16 -16.81 -0.61 -9.15
C LEU A 16 -16.33 0.18 -10.37
N ASP A 17 -16.98 1.30 -10.67
CA ASP A 17 -16.57 2.16 -11.78
C ASP A 17 -15.19 2.77 -11.53
N LEU A 18 -14.96 3.28 -10.32
CA LEU A 18 -13.66 3.83 -9.93
C LEU A 18 -12.55 2.78 -9.94
N VAL A 19 -12.80 1.64 -9.30
CA VAL A 19 -11.84 0.54 -9.20
C VAL A 19 -11.58 -0.09 -10.57
N GLY A 20 -12.66 -0.27 -11.36
CA GLY A 20 -12.59 -0.81 -12.71
C GLY A 20 -11.79 0.09 -13.64
N ALA A 21 -12.06 1.39 -13.64
CA ALA A 21 -11.31 2.35 -14.43
C ALA A 21 -9.83 2.36 -14.04
N GLY A 22 -9.52 2.37 -12.74
CA GLY A 22 -8.14 2.34 -12.26
C GLY A 22 -7.40 1.04 -12.62
N LEU A 23 -8.08 -0.10 -12.56
CA LEU A 23 -7.51 -1.39 -12.95
C LEU A 23 -7.31 -1.47 -14.47
N GLU A 24 -8.31 -1.08 -15.26
CA GLU A 24 -8.23 -1.05 -16.71
C GLU A 24 -7.12 -0.10 -17.20
N ASP A 25 -6.94 1.05 -16.52
CA ASP A 25 -5.84 1.97 -16.79
C ASP A 25 -4.48 1.34 -16.43
N ALA A 26 -4.36 0.70 -15.30
CA ALA A 26 -3.15 -0.01 -14.89
C ALA A 26 -2.77 -1.13 -15.88
N LEU A 27 -3.76 -1.87 -16.38
CA LEU A 27 -3.55 -2.92 -17.37
C LEU A 27 -3.14 -2.34 -18.74
N LYS A 28 -3.74 -1.21 -19.15
CA LYS A 28 -3.44 -0.54 -20.45
C LYS A 28 -2.11 0.19 -20.44
N ARG A 29 -1.76 0.79 -19.31
CA ARG A 29 -0.60 1.69 -19.21
C ARG A 29 0.69 1.09 -19.72
N LEU A 30 0.83 -0.23 -19.65
CA LEU A 30 2.04 -0.95 -20.05
C LEU A 30 1.84 -1.87 -21.27
N ASP A 31 0.66 -1.86 -21.89
CA ASP A 31 0.33 -2.73 -23.04
C ASP A 31 1.20 -2.45 -24.28
N TYR A 32 1.58 -1.19 -24.45
CA TYR A 32 2.45 -0.80 -25.55
C TYR A 32 3.94 -1.14 -25.35
N LEU A 33 4.35 -1.33 -24.09
CA LEU A 33 5.76 -1.42 -23.73
C LEU A 33 6.50 -2.58 -24.41
N PRO A 34 5.95 -3.80 -24.48
CA PRO A 34 6.61 -4.88 -25.21
C PRO A 34 6.78 -4.60 -26.69
N SER A 35 5.82 -3.92 -27.33
CA SER A 35 5.89 -3.60 -28.77
C SER A 35 6.98 -2.57 -29.10
N LEU A 36 7.36 -1.70 -28.15
CA LEU A 36 8.47 -0.76 -28.37
C LEU A 36 9.80 -1.46 -28.58
N LEU A 37 9.97 -2.66 -28.06
CA LEU A 37 11.20 -3.43 -28.23
C LEU A 37 11.43 -3.87 -29.68
N GLU A 38 10.37 -3.88 -30.52
CA GLU A 38 10.48 -4.11 -31.95
C GLU A 38 11.27 -3.01 -32.69
N MET A 39 11.37 -1.81 -32.09
CA MET A 39 12.14 -0.70 -32.62
C MET A 39 13.60 -0.68 -32.13
N THR A 40 14.03 -1.68 -31.39
CA THR A 40 15.34 -1.70 -30.72
C THR A 40 16.30 -2.67 -31.43
N PRO A 41 17.28 -2.18 -32.19
CA PRO A 41 18.17 -3.04 -32.96
C PRO A 41 18.99 -4.03 -32.11
N SER A 42 19.44 -3.62 -30.93
CA SER A 42 20.22 -4.50 -30.04
C SER A 42 19.42 -5.71 -29.53
N VAL A 43 18.08 -5.58 -29.42
CA VAL A 43 17.21 -6.71 -29.08
C VAL A 43 17.23 -7.76 -30.19
N PHE A 44 17.17 -7.34 -31.46
CA PHE A 44 17.24 -8.29 -32.57
C PHE A 44 18.64 -8.89 -32.74
N ALA A 45 19.68 -8.08 -32.54
CA ALA A 45 21.05 -8.60 -32.54
C ALA A 45 21.23 -9.70 -31.47
N LEU A 46 20.69 -9.53 -30.28
CA LEU A 46 20.71 -10.54 -29.24
C LEU A 46 19.84 -11.78 -29.60
N LEU A 47 18.67 -11.57 -30.22
CA LEU A 47 17.82 -12.67 -30.68
C LEU A 47 18.51 -13.55 -31.74
N ASP A 48 19.37 -12.94 -32.56
CA ASP A 48 20.17 -13.63 -33.57
C ASP A 48 21.42 -14.32 -32.99
N ALA A 49 21.97 -13.73 -31.92
CA ALA A 49 23.16 -14.25 -31.22
C ALA A 49 22.92 -14.40 -29.71
N PRO A 50 22.02 -15.29 -29.25
CA PRO A 50 21.61 -15.35 -27.85
C PRO A 50 22.71 -15.82 -26.87
N GLY A 51 23.82 -16.32 -27.40
CA GLY A 51 25.02 -16.68 -26.64
C GLY A 51 26.00 -15.52 -26.37
N ASP A 52 25.81 -14.37 -27.01
CA ASP A 52 26.70 -13.21 -26.84
C ASP A 52 26.43 -12.53 -25.50
N ALA A 53 27.41 -12.63 -24.59
CA ALA A 53 27.31 -12.09 -23.25
C ALA A 53 27.33 -10.55 -23.25
N THR A 54 28.02 -9.93 -24.19
CA THR A 54 28.13 -8.46 -24.29
C THR A 54 26.81 -7.85 -24.76
N LEU A 55 26.23 -8.43 -25.81
CA LEU A 55 24.91 -8.02 -26.31
C LEU A 55 23.84 -8.24 -25.26
N ARG A 56 23.92 -9.35 -24.51
CA ARG A 56 22.97 -9.62 -23.44
C ARG A 56 23.08 -8.53 -22.35
N GLU A 57 24.28 -8.21 -21.90
CA GLU A 57 24.48 -7.19 -20.87
C GLU A 57 23.99 -5.81 -21.34
N GLU A 58 24.20 -5.46 -22.60
CA GLU A 58 23.68 -4.23 -23.21
C GLU A 58 22.16 -4.20 -23.17
N VAL A 59 21.51 -5.27 -23.64
CA VAL A 59 20.05 -5.39 -23.69
C VAL A 59 19.45 -5.43 -22.28
N ASP A 60 20.08 -6.14 -21.34
CA ASP A 60 19.65 -6.20 -19.95
C ASP A 60 19.65 -4.81 -19.31
N ARG A 61 20.72 -4.02 -19.49
CA ARG A 61 20.78 -2.63 -19.01
C ARG A 61 19.77 -1.73 -19.68
N TYR A 62 19.59 -1.91 -20.99
CA TYR A 62 18.56 -1.17 -21.73
C TYR A 62 17.17 -1.47 -21.17
N LEU A 63 16.81 -2.76 -21.03
CA LEU A 63 15.54 -3.18 -20.44
C LEU A 63 15.37 -2.67 -19.01
N GLN A 64 16.43 -2.69 -18.23
CA GLN A 64 16.45 -2.14 -16.87
C GLN A 64 16.13 -0.64 -16.86
N GLY A 65 16.75 0.14 -17.75
CA GLY A 65 16.50 1.57 -17.89
C GLY A 65 15.07 1.88 -18.30
N VAL A 66 14.57 1.18 -19.31
CA VAL A 66 13.19 1.31 -19.80
C VAL A 66 12.21 0.93 -18.67
N ASN A 67 12.46 -0.17 -17.99
CA ASN A 67 11.59 -0.65 -16.91
C ASN A 67 11.59 0.26 -15.69
N ALA A 68 12.72 0.87 -15.35
CA ALA A 68 12.83 1.85 -14.28
C ALA A 68 11.93 3.08 -14.52
N THR A 69 11.80 3.49 -15.79
CA THR A 69 10.91 4.58 -16.19
C THR A 69 9.45 4.15 -16.26
N ALA A 70 9.20 2.95 -16.79
CA ALA A 70 7.85 2.42 -16.98
C ALA A 70 7.19 1.98 -15.67
N GLY A 71 7.97 1.56 -14.67
CA GLY A 71 7.50 1.09 -13.38
C GLY A 71 6.82 -0.27 -13.43
N ALA A 72 7.18 -1.13 -14.41
CA ALA A 72 6.71 -2.50 -14.44
C ALA A 72 7.51 -3.39 -13.48
N SER A 73 6.98 -4.56 -13.16
CA SER A 73 7.65 -5.51 -12.29
C SER A 73 8.85 -6.18 -12.98
N SER A 74 8.72 -6.49 -14.27
CA SER A 74 9.80 -7.02 -15.11
C SER A 74 9.46 -6.80 -16.58
N LEU A 75 10.46 -6.46 -17.39
CA LEU A 75 10.40 -6.40 -18.85
C LEU A 75 11.48 -7.33 -19.40
N TYR A 76 11.12 -8.24 -20.29
CA TYR A 76 12.04 -9.26 -20.75
C TYR A 76 11.76 -9.72 -22.18
N VAL A 77 12.78 -10.32 -22.76
CA VAL A 77 12.76 -10.84 -24.13
C VAL A 77 12.95 -12.37 -24.09
N LEU A 78 12.12 -13.05 -24.87
CA LEU A 78 12.17 -14.49 -25.08
C LEU A 78 12.55 -14.76 -26.53
N ASN A 79 13.27 -15.82 -26.76
CA ASN A 79 13.51 -16.33 -28.11
C ASN A 79 12.23 -17.03 -28.66
N ARG A 80 12.30 -17.49 -29.90
CA ARG A 80 11.18 -18.21 -30.57
C ARG A 80 10.77 -19.52 -29.87
N ALA A 81 11.68 -20.12 -29.11
CA ALA A 81 11.38 -21.32 -28.31
C ALA A 81 10.71 -20.98 -26.97
N GLY A 82 10.54 -19.70 -26.63
CA GLY A 82 9.94 -19.27 -25.34
C GLY A 82 10.94 -19.24 -24.18
N VAL A 83 12.24 -19.31 -24.45
CA VAL A 83 13.28 -19.21 -23.44
C VAL A 83 13.70 -17.75 -23.22
N GLY A 84 13.80 -17.32 -21.99
CA GLY A 84 14.24 -15.97 -21.62
C GLY A 84 15.69 -15.73 -21.97
N ILE A 85 15.98 -14.66 -22.73
CA ILE A 85 17.35 -14.34 -23.15
C ILE A 85 17.87 -13.05 -22.53
N ALA A 86 16.99 -12.11 -22.19
CA ALA A 86 17.33 -10.87 -21.49
C ALA A 86 16.15 -10.38 -20.64
N ALA A 87 16.45 -9.68 -19.56
CA ALA A 87 15.42 -9.15 -18.66
C ALA A 87 15.88 -7.90 -17.90
N SER A 88 14.96 -7.02 -17.58
CA SER A 88 15.20 -5.83 -16.75
C SER A 88 15.65 -6.14 -15.31
N ASP A 89 15.32 -7.34 -14.83
CA ASP A 89 15.65 -7.89 -13.51
C ASP A 89 16.66 -9.06 -13.61
N TRP A 90 17.50 -9.03 -14.64
CA TRP A 90 18.49 -10.07 -14.95
C TRP A 90 19.40 -10.44 -13.78
N ASN A 91 19.70 -9.48 -12.92
CA ASN A 91 20.58 -9.63 -11.75
C ASN A 91 19.83 -9.94 -10.44
N GLN A 92 18.51 -10.19 -10.52
CA GLN A 92 17.68 -10.46 -9.34
C GLN A 92 17.33 -11.96 -9.25
N PRO A 93 17.09 -12.47 -8.03
CA PRO A 93 16.54 -13.80 -7.85
C PRO A 93 15.16 -13.91 -8.51
N GLY A 94 14.97 -14.94 -9.30
CA GLY A 94 13.70 -15.16 -10.00
C GLY A 94 13.58 -14.45 -11.35
N THR A 95 14.70 -13.99 -11.92
CA THR A 95 14.76 -13.51 -13.30
C THR A 95 14.24 -14.56 -14.28
N PRO A 96 13.57 -14.15 -15.37
CA PRO A 96 13.14 -15.05 -16.43
C PRO A 96 14.29 -15.49 -17.36
N VAL A 97 15.49 -14.93 -17.22
CA VAL A 97 16.65 -15.29 -18.07
C VAL A 97 17.02 -16.75 -17.88
N GLY A 98 17.12 -17.49 -18.99
CA GLY A 98 17.39 -18.92 -19.02
C GLY A 98 16.19 -19.82 -18.72
N ALA A 99 15.06 -19.26 -18.32
CA ALA A 99 13.85 -20.03 -18.04
C ALA A 99 13.09 -20.36 -19.32
N ASP A 100 12.62 -21.62 -19.43
CA ASP A 100 11.65 -22.02 -20.46
C ASP A 100 10.24 -21.62 -20.02
N LEU A 101 9.65 -20.68 -20.73
CA LEU A 101 8.31 -20.16 -20.52
C LEU A 101 7.36 -20.51 -21.67
N SER A 102 7.76 -21.41 -22.59
CA SER A 102 6.98 -21.82 -23.77
C SER A 102 5.58 -22.35 -23.46
N PHE A 103 5.42 -22.97 -22.27
CA PHE A 103 4.14 -23.52 -21.82
C PHE A 103 3.16 -22.43 -21.35
N ARG A 104 3.61 -21.19 -21.12
CA ARG A 104 2.78 -20.11 -20.59
C ARG A 104 1.78 -19.60 -21.63
N PRO A 105 0.52 -19.37 -21.23
CA PRO A 105 -0.53 -18.90 -22.16
C PRO A 105 -0.15 -17.64 -22.93
N TYR A 106 0.42 -16.62 -22.27
CA TYR A 106 0.81 -15.38 -22.94
C TYR A 106 1.89 -15.60 -24.01
N VAL A 107 2.81 -16.54 -23.83
CA VAL A 107 3.84 -16.88 -24.82
C VAL A 107 3.19 -17.58 -26.02
N ARG A 108 2.33 -18.58 -25.77
CA ARG A 108 1.61 -19.29 -26.84
C ARG A 108 0.70 -18.36 -27.65
N GLN A 109 -0.01 -17.47 -26.95
CA GLN A 109 -0.89 -16.48 -27.61
C GLN A 109 -0.09 -15.50 -28.48
N ALA A 110 1.05 -15.00 -27.97
CA ALA A 110 1.91 -14.12 -28.77
C ALA A 110 2.44 -14.81 -30.02
N LEU A 111 2.85 -16.09 -29.91
CA LEU A 111 3.30 -16.88 -31.06
C LEU A 111 2.17 -17.11 -32.09
N ALA A 112 0.94 -17.31 -31.63
CA ALA A 112 -0.19 -17.64 -32.48
C ALA A 112 -0.87 -16.40 -33.09
N HIS A 113 -0.96 -15.30 -32.33
CA HIS A 113 -1.80 -14.14 -32.64
C HIS A 113 -1.05 -12.79 -32.61
N GLY A 114 0.27 -12.83 -32.41
CA GLY A 114 1.10 -11.63 -32.31
C GLY A 114 1.07 -10.94 -30.94
N ARG A 115 0.05 -11.19 -30.12
CA ARG A 115 -0.11 -10.65 -28.77
C ARG A 115 -0.65 -11.70 -27.82
N GLY A 116 -0.31 -11.56 -26.56
CA GLY A 116 -0.84 -12.44 -25.53
C GLY A 116 -0.95 -11.75 -24.19
N SER A 117 -1.86 -12.24 -23.36
CA SER A 117 -2.00 -11.79 -21.99
C SER A 117 -2.35 -12.95 -21.07
N PHE A 118 -1.92 -12.85 -19.82
CA PHE A 118 -2.17 -13.89 -18.84
C PHE A 118 -1.97 -13.35 -17.43
N TYR A 119 -2.88 -13.65 -16.53
CA TYR A 119 -2.63 -13.44 -15.12
C TYR A 119 -2.20 -14.74 -14.48
N GLY A 120 -1.15 -14.70 -13.67
CA GLY A 120 -0.78 -15.89 -12.93
C GLY A 120 0.48 -15.73 -12.08
N MET A 121 0.74 -16.76 -11.32
CA MET A 121 1.95 -16.86 -10.51
C MET A 121 3.18 -16.96 -11.41
N GLY A 122 4.15 -16.09 -11.18
CA GLY A 122 5.43 -16.10 -11.89
C GLY A 122 6.16 -17.43 -11.68
N PHE A 123 6.58 -18.05 -12.78
CA PHE A 123 7.28 -19.33 -12.72
C PHE A 123 8.61 -19.21 -11.98
N THR A 124 9.36 -18.18 -12.28
CA THR A 124 10.66 -17.90 -11.68
C THR A 124 10.54 -17.05 -10.41
N SER A 125 9.79 -15.95 -10.48
CA SER A 125 9.69 -14.96 -9.40
C SER A 125 8.81 -15.39 -8.22
N LYS A 126 7.96 -16.43 -8.40
CA LYS A 126 6.96 -16.90 -7.42
C LYS A 126 6.01 -15.80 -6.91
N ARG A 127 5.88 -14.70 -7.65
CA ARG A 127 4.97 -13.58 -7.36
C ARG A 127 3.92 -13.50 -8.46
N ALA A 128 2.67 -13.32 -8.08
CA ALA A 128 1.57 -13.14 -9.02
C ALA A 128 1.78 -11.85 -9.83
N GLY A 129 1.27 -11.83 -11.04
CA GLY A 129 1.32 -10.66 -11.90
C GLY A 129 0.50 -10.85 -13.16
N TYR A 130 0.23 -9.76 -13.83
CA TYR A 130 -0.37 -9.75 -15.14
C TYR A 130 0.72 -9.62 -16.21
N TYR A 131 0.72 -10.56 -17.13
CA TYR A 131 1.71 -10.65 -18.19
C TYR A 131 1.10 -10.18 -19.49
N LEU A 132 1.78 -9.29 -20.18
CA LEU A 132 1.47 -8.83 -21.53
C LEU A 132 2.65 -9.20 -22.41
N SER A 133 2.38 -9.70 -23.59
CA SER A 133 3.41 -10.12 -24.54
C SER A 133 3.09 -9.67 -25.95
N TYR A 134 4.15 -9.45 -26.69
CA TYR A 134 4.12 -9.04 -28.09
C TYR A 134 5.17 -9.82 -28.89
N ALA A 135 4.77 -10.36 -30.03
CA ALA A 135 5.66 -11.06 -30.94
C ALA A 135 6.52 -10.04 -31.71
N LEU A 136 7.82 -10.20 -31.64
CA LEU A 136 8.80 -9.32 -32.28
C LEU A 136 9.08 -9.81 -33.71
N TYR A 137 8.78 -8.98 -34.67
CA TYR A 137 9.03 -9.26 -36.09
C TYR A 137 10.19 -8.39 -36.60
N HIS A 138 11.06 -8.99 -37.37
CA HIS A 138 12.10 -8.30 -38.10
C HIS A 138 12.07 -8.78 -39.53
N GLU A 139 11.94 -7.84 -40.46
CA GLU A 139 11.77 -8.13 -41.92
C GLU A 139 10.63 -9.13 -42.20
N GLY A 140 9.52 -9.02 -41.47
CA GLY A 140 8.37 -9.89 -41.59
C GLY A 140 8.53 -11.29 -40.96
N GLN A 141 9.67 -11.60 -40.36
CA GLN A 141 9.92 -12.86 -39.71
C GLN A 141 9.81 -12.72 -38.20
N LEU A 142 9.11 -13.65 -37.55
CA LEU A 142 9.07 -13.75 -36.10
C LEU A 142 10.46 -14.12 -35.57
N ARG A 143 11.04 -13.26 -34.76
CA ARG A 143 12.38 -13.46 -34.14
C ARG A 143 12.30 -13.85 -32.67
N GLY A 144 11.34 -13.32 -31.93
CA GLY A 144 11.17 -13.55 -30.51
C GLY A 144 9.89 -12.97 -29.98
N ILE A 145 9.82 -12.85 -28.68
CA ILE A 145 8.68 -12.32 -27.94
C ILE A 145 9.20 -11.33 -26.91
N ALA A 146 8.64 -10.14 -26.86
CA ALA A 146 8.78 -9.25 -25.72
C ALA A 146 7.65 -9.48 -24.72
N ALA A 147 7.94 -9.44 -23.45
CA ALA A 147 6.92 -9.57 -22.42
C ALA A 147 7.18 -8.60 -21.26
N VAL A 148 6.10 -8.07 -20.71
CA VAL A 148 6.12 -7.25 -19.51
C VAL A 148 5.26 -7.90 -18.43
N LYS A 149 5.77 -7.90 -17.22
CA LYS A 149 5.04 -8.29 -16.02
C LYS A 149 4.58 -7.05 -15.28
N VAL A 150 3.28 -6.94 -15.08
CA VAL A 150 2.65 -5.87 -14.30
C VAL A 150 2.28 -6.42 -12.92
N ASP A 151 2.71 -5.74 -11.88
CA ASP A 151 2.27 -6.05 -10.53
C ASP A 151 0.92 -5.39 -10.26
N LEU A 152 -0.05 -6.15 -9.81
CA LEU A 152 -1.38 -5.67 -9.45
C LEU A 152 -1.60 -5.62 -7.93
N GLU A 153 -0.57 -5.93 -7.13
CA GLU A 153 -0.68 -5.89 -5.66
C GLU A 153 -0.96 -4.48 -5.14
N ASP A 154 -0.40 -3.47 -5.79
CA ASP A 154 -0.65 -2.06 -5.42
C ASP A 154 -2.14 -1.71 -5.55
N ALA A 155 -2.81 -2.26 -6.56
CA ALA A 155 -4.25 -2.11 -6.71
C ALA A 155 -5.00 -2.79 -5.54
N ALA A 156 -4.62 -4.01 -5.18
CA ALA A 156 -5.21 -4.71 -4.04
C ALA A 156 -4.98 -3.97 -2.72
N LEU A 157 -3.79 -3.40 -2.53
CA LEU A 157 -3.46 -2.57 -1.37
C LEU A 157 -4.30 -1.28 -1.31
N ALA A 158 -4.53 -0.65 -2.47
CA ALA A 158 -5.41 0.51 -2.57
C ALA A 158 -6.87 0.14 -2.23
N TRP A 159 -7.33 -1.04 -2.65
CA TRP A 159 -8.67 -1.52 -2.36
C TRP A 159 -8.92 -1.79 -0.88
N ARG A 160 -7.89 -2.11 -0.10
CA ARG A 160 -8.01 -2.28 1.37
C ARG A 160 -8.43 -1.00 2.09
N LYS A 161 -8.21 0.16 1.47
CA LYS A 161 -8.59 1.46 2.03
C LYS A 161 -10.01 1.87 1.69
N LEU A 162 -10.65 1.16 0.77
CA LEU A 162 -12.03 1.43 0.37
C LEU A 162 -13.01 0.81 1.37
N PRO A 163 -14.18 1.42 1.55
CA PRO A 163 -15.27 0.79 2.29
C PRO A 163 -15.76 -0.46 1.53
N GLY A 164 -16.08 -1.51 2.27
CA GLY A 164 -16.44 -2.81 1.70
C GLY A 164 -15.24 -3.65 1.29
N ASN A 165 -15.49 -4.76 0.61
CA ASN A 165 -14.43 -5.62 0.10
C ASN A 165 -14.51 -5.68 -1.42
N VAL A 166 -13.37 -5.62 -2.07
CA VAL A 166 -13.26 -5.70 -3.53
C VAL A 166 -12.58 -6.99 -3.92
N LEU A 167 -13.15 -7.68 -4.89
CA LEU A 167 -12.62 -8.91 -5.49
C LEU A 167 -12.49 -8.72 -6.99
N LEU A 168 -11.40 -9.20 -7.56
CA LEU A 168 -11.26 -9.46 -8.98
C LEU A 168 -11.29 -10.97 -9.19
N VAL A 169 -12.18 -11.41 -10.02
CA VAL A 169 -12.43 -12.83 -10.30
C VAL A 169 -12.18 -13.09 -11.78
N ASP A 170 -11.51 -14.18 -12.09
CA ASP A 170 -11.19 -14.56 -13.46
C ASP A 170 -12.30 -15.40 -14.12
N GLU A 171 -12.06 -15.85 -15.34
CA GLU A 171 -12.99 -16.64 -16.15
C GLU A 171 -13.36 -18.01 -15.57
N ARG A 172 -12.66 -18.45 -14.51
CA ARG A 172 -12.92 -19.71 -13.79
C ARG A 172 -13.60 -19.47 -12.44
N ASP A 173 -14.09 -18.27 -12.20
CA ASP A 173 -14.62 -17.84 -10.92
C ASP A 173 -13.62 -17.97 -9.75
N VAL A 174 -12.32 -17.83 -10.01
CA VAL A 174 -11.28 -17.80 -8.99
C VAL A 174 -10.91 -16.36 -8.66
N VAL A 175 -10.86 -16.05 -7.37
CA VAL A 175 -10.45 -14.74 -6.90
C VAL A 175 -8.95 -14.55 -7.14
N ILE A 176 -8.59 -13.71 -8.09
CA ILE A 176 -7.18 -13.47 -8.46
C ILE A 176 -6.59 -12.26 -7.72
N LEU A 177 -7.43 -11.28 -7.36
CA LEU A 177 -7.04 -10.14 -6.55
C LEU A 177 -8.11 -9.84 -5.52
N SER A 178 -7.72 -9.43 -4.34
CA SER A 178 -8.67 -9.17 -3.27
C SER A 178 -8.16 -8.10 -2.30
N SER A 179 -9.08 -7.30 -1.75
CA SER A 179 -8.79 -6.46 -0.59
C SER A 179 -8.51 -7.27 0.68
N ARG A 180 -8.82 -8.59 0.68
CA ARG A 180 -8.50 -9.54 1.74
C ARG A 180 -7.66 -10.68 1.20
N ASP A 181 -6.44 -10.84 1.73
CA ASP A 181 -5.50 -11.86 1.26
C ASP A 181 -6.02 -13.29 1.43
N GLU A 182 -6.83 -13.54 2.46
CA GLU A 182 -7.42 -14.85 2.77
C GLU A 182 -8.38 -15.37 1.70
N TRP A 183 -8.87 -14.49 0.81
CA TRP A 183 -9.76 -14.87 -0.28
C TRP A 183 -9.04 -15.08 -1.61
N LYS A 184 -7.79 -14.66 -1.69
CA LYS A 184 -6.98 -14.75 -2.90
C LYS A 184 -6.72 -16.22 -3.28
N PHE A 185 -6.85 -16.50 -4.57
CA PHE A 185 -6.75 -17.83 -5.17
C PHE A 185 -7.79 -18.84 -4.68
N ARG A 186 -8.90 -18.35 -4.15
CA ARG A 186 -10.01 -19.22 -3.77
C ARG A 186 -11.15 -19.11 -4.80
N PRO A 187 -11.67 -20.22 -5.32
CA PRO A 187 -12.82 -20.23 -6.20
C PRO A 187 -14.10 -19.81 -5.46
N LEU A 188 -15.01 -19.10 -6.15
CA LEU A 188 -16.35 -18.80 -5.62
C LEU A 188 -17.24 -20.04 -5.58
N ALA A 189 -16.97 -21.01 -6.47
CA ALA A 189 -17.67 -22.30 -6.54
C ALA A 189 -16.68 -23.45 -6.75
N PRO A 190 -17.06 -24.69 -6.46
CA PRO A 190 -16.22 -25.85 -6.76
C PRO A 190 -15.85 -25.91 -8.24
N LEU A 191 -14.54 -26.07 -8.53
CA LEU A 191 -14.04 -26.12 -9.89
C LEU A 191 -14.39 -27.46 -10.57
N THR A 192 -14.66 -27.38 -11.87
CA THR A 192 -14.90 -28.57 -12.69
C THR A 192 -13.59 -29.36 -12.91
N GLN A 193 -13.68 -30.63 -13.25
CA GLN A 193 -12.48 -31.46 -13.56
C GLN A 193 -11.68 -30.87 -14.74
N GLN A 194 -12.37 -30.31 -15.74
CA GLN A 194 -11.74 -29.68 -16.89
C GLN A 194 -10.97 -28.41 -16.47
N ALA A 195 -11.57 -27.57 -15.63
CA ALA A 195 -10.91 -26.39 -15.08
C ALA A 195 -9.67 -26.76 -14.27
N LEU A 196 -9.73 -27.83 -13.49
CA LEU A 196 -8.58 -28.32 -12.72
C LEU A 196 -7.46 -28.83 -13.64
N ALA A 197 -7.78 -29.51 -14.74
CA ALA A 197 -6.80 -29.95 -15.73
C ALA A 197 -6.11 -28.76 -16.43
N ASP A 198 -6.88 -27.74 -16.81
CA ASP A 198 -6.36 -26.51 -17.39
C ASP A 198 -5.45 -25.76 -16.41
N ILE A 199 -5.86 -25.65 -15.15
CA ILE A 199 -5.07 -25.05 -14.09
C ILE A 199 -3.76 -25.80 -13.88
N ALA A 200 -3.79 -27.12 -13.89
CA ALA A 200 -2.59 -27.94 -13.76
C ALA A 200 -1.59 -27.72 -14.91
N SER A 201 -2.09 -27.52 -16.15
CA SER A 201 -1.26 -27.30 -17.33
C SER A 201 -0.65 -25.89 -17.38
N THR A 202 -1.40 -24.86 -17.01
CA THR A 202 -1.00 -23.45 -17.12
C THR A 202 -0.46 -22.86 -15.82
N ARG A 203 -0.75 -23.51 -14.68
CA ARG A 203 -0.35 -23.13 -13.31
C ARG A 203 -0.57 -21.65 -12.99
N PRO A 204 -1.78 -21.11 -13.18
CA PRO A 204 -2.02 -19.68 -12.98
C PRO A 204 -1.92 -19.27 -11.51
N TYR A 205 -2.25 -20.14 -10.58
CA TYR A 205 -2.28 -19.85 -9.16
C TYR A 205 -1.09 -20.46 -8.38
N GLY A 206 -0.07 -20.97 -9.11
CA GLY A 206 1.08 -21.64 -8.51
C GLY A 206 0.68 -22.87 -7.71
N ASP A 207 1.19 -22.96 -6.47
CA ASP A 207 0.91 -24.06 -5.55
C ASP A 207 -0.20 -23.72 -4.54
N ALA A 208 -1.05 -22.70 -4.85
CA ALA A 208 -2.13 -22.29 -3.96
C ALA A 208 -3.19 -23.39 -3.80
N THR A 209 -3.68 -23.57 -2.58
CA THR A 209 -4.77 -24.48 -2.29
C THR A 209 -6.09 -23.89 -2.77
N LEU A 210 -6.69 -24.44 -3.82
CA LEU A 210 -7.94 -23.97 -4.43
C LEU A 210 -9.18 -24.43 -3.65
N ALA A 211 -9.20 -24.16 -2.34
CA ALA A 211 -10.38 -24.44 -1.52
C ALA A 211 -11.48 -23.43 -1.82
N PRO A 212 -12.69 -23.82 -2.23
CA PRO A 212 -13.74 -22.87 -2.55
C PRO A 212 -14.13 -22.03 -1.35
N LEU A 213 -14.56 -20.81 -1.61
CA LEU A 213 -15.24 -19.95 -0.64
C LEU A 213 -16.64 -20.50 -0.41
N ASP A 214 -17.18 -20.39 0.82
CA ASP A 214 -18.61 -20.67 1.06
C ASP A 214 -19.45 -19.51 0.53
N TRP A 215 -19.49 -19.42 -0.81
CA TRP A 215 -20.22 -18.41 -1.55
C TRP A 215 -21.59 -18.95 -1.95
N ARG A 216 -22.67 -18.33 -1.47
CA ARG A 216 -24.03 -18.71 -1.81
C ARG A 216 -24.85 -17.48 -2.20
N VAL A 217 -25.39 -17.48 -3.40
CA VAL A 217 -26.32 -16.44 -3.82
C VAL A 217 -27.67 -16.71 -3.16
N THR A 218 -28.11 -15.82 -2.27
CA THR A 218 -29.36 -15.94 -1.54
C THR A 218 -30.53 -15.29 -2.27
N LYS A 219 -30.28 -14.16 -2.96
CA LYS A 219 -31.30 -13.46 -3.74
C LYS A 219 -30.64 -12.62 -4.84
N ARG A 220 -31.14 -12.72 -6.06
CA ARG A 220 -30.77 -11.78 -7.13
C ARG A 220 -31.68 -10.55 -7.07
N LEU A 221 -31.08 -9.36 -7.07
CA LEU A 221 -31.78 -8.07 -7.01
C LEU A 221 -31.78 -7.36 -8.35
N GLY A 222 -30.91 -7.74 -9.26
CA GLY A 222 -30.77 -7.18 -10.60
C GLY A 222 -29.80 -7.97 -11.46
N ALA A 223 -29.44 -7.45 -12.62
CA ALA A 223 -28.50 -8.09 -13.53
C ALA A 223 -27.08 -8.14 -12.94
N THR A 224 -26.69 -7.11 -12.19
CA THR A 224 -25.35 -6.93 -11.64
C THR A 224 -25.29 -7.00 -10.11
N THR A 225 -26.44 -7.17 -9.44
CA THR A 225 -26.51 -7.06 -7.97
C THR A 225 -27.23 -8.26 -7.37
N SER A 226 -26.64 -8.86 -6.36
CA SER A 226 -27.20 -10.00 -5.65
C SER A 226 -26.87 -9.94 -4.15
N LEU A 227 -27.77 -10.48 -3.33
CA LEU A 227 -27.46 -10.80 -1.95
C LEU A 227 -26.77 -12.14 -1.90
N VAL A 228 -25.62 -12.17 -1.25
CA VAL A 228 -24.79 -13.37 -1.12
C VAL A 228 -24.47 -13.63 0.34
N SER A 229 -24.31 -14.89 0.69
CA SER A 229 -23.69 -15.30 1.94
C SER A 229 -22.27 -15.75 1.64
N LEU A 230 -21.30 -15.15 2.30
CA LEU A 230 -19.89 -15.52 2.22
C LEU A 230 -19.42 -15.89 3.62
N ASN A 231 -19.01 -17.14 3.79
CA ASN A 231 -18.60 -17.68 5.09
C ASN A 231 -19.62 -17.39 6.21
N GLY A 232 -20.91 -17.52 5.88
CA GLY A 232 -22.02 -17.28 6.82
C GLY A 232 -22.40 -15.81 7.04
N SER A 233 -21.63 -14.87 6.53
CA SER A 233 -21.91 -13.43 6.62
C SER A 233 -22.68 -12.93 5.39
N PRO A 234 -23.73 -12.10 5.57
CA PRO A 234 -24.51 -11.58 4.45
C PRO A 234 -23.85 -10.34 3.84
N TYR A 235 -23.73 -10.35 2.51
CA TYR A 235 -23.21 -9.23 1.73
C TYR A 235 -24.14 -8.88 0.57
N LEU A 236 -24.12 -7.62 0.20
CA LEU A 236 -24.60 -7.16 -1.10
C LEU A 236 -23.42 -7.24 -2.07
N ALA A 237 -23.51 -8.11 -3.05
CA ALA A 237 -22.52 -8.25 -4.11
C ALA A 237 -22.97 -7.44 -5.31
N THR A 238 -22.17 -6.48 -5.73
CA THR A 238 -22.33 -5.75 -6.99
C THR A 238 -21.22 -6.17 -7.92
N THR A 239 -21.55 -6.57 -9.14
CA THR A 239 -20.62 -7.17 -10.10
C THR A 239 -20.55 -6.33 -11.38
N ARG A 240 -19.33 -6.14 -11.90
CA ARG A 240 -19.08 -5.50 -13.20
C ARG A 240 -18.08 -6.33 -13.99
N PRO A 241 -18.39 -6.71 -15.26
CA PRO A 241 -17.40 -7.33 -16.14
C PRO A 241 -16.32 -6.30 -16.50
N LEU A 242 -15.08 -6.77 -16.66
CA LEU A 242 -14.03 -5.94 -17.22
C LEU A 242 -14.14 -5.94 -18.76
N THR A 243 -14.01 -4.76 -19.35
CA THR A 243 -14.19 -4.57 -20.81
C THR A 243 -13.06 -5.21 -21.62
N GLN A 244 -11.87 -5.27 -21.05
CA GLN A 244 -10.66 -5.67 -21.77
C GLN A 244 -10.24 -7.13 -21.55
N GLN A 245 -10.74 -7.76 -20.49
CA GLN A 245 -10.42 -9.14 -20.14
C GLN A 245 -11.70 -9.95 -20.16
N ALA A 246 -11.90 -10.70 -21.22
CA ALA A 246 -13.07 -11.56 -21.35
C ALA A 246 -13.15 -12.56 -20.20
N GLY A 247 -14.31 -12.59 -19.54
CA GLY A 247 -14.54 -13.49 -18.40
C GLY A 247 -14.10 -12.95 -17.03
N TRP A 248 -13.33 -11.85 -16.98
CA TRP A 248 -12.98 -11.24 -15.70
C TRP A 248 -14.08 -10.31 -15.22
N HIS A 249 -14.32 -10.33 -13.93
CA HIS A 249 -15.29 -9.43 -13.32
C HIS A 249 -14.84 -8.95 -11.94
N LEU A 250 -15.16 -7.70 -11.68
CA LEU A 250 -15.00 -7.07 -10.38
C LEU A 250 -16.27 -7.28 -9.56
N ILE A 251 -16.08 -7.58 -8.28
CA ILE A 251 -17.17 -7.71 -7.31
C ILE A 251 -16.85 -6.82 -6.12
N VAL A 252 -17.81 -5.97 -5.76
CA VAL A 252 -17.78 -5.25 -4.48
C VAL A 252 -18.77 -5.93 -3.53
N LEU A 253 -18.30 -6.20 -2.33
CA LEU A 253 -19.06 -6.82 -1.26
C LEU A 253 -19.28 -5.81 -0.12
N ASP A 254 -20.52 -5.39 0.03
CA ASP A 254 -20.94 -4.55 1.14
C ASP A 254 -21.63 -5.37 2.21
N ASN A 255 -21.17 -5.26 3.44
CA ASN A 255 -21.80 -5.97 4.54
C ASN A 255 -23.19 -5.39 4.82
N VAL A 256 -24.23 -6.22 4.70
CA VAL A 256 -25.62 -5.81 4.97
C VAL A 256 -26.08 -6.08 6.40
N ALA A 257 -25.23 -6.67 7.24
CA ALA A 257 -25.58 -6.90 8.64
C ALA A 257 -25.92 -5.58 9.39
N PRO A 258 -25.17 -4.46 9.19
CA PRO A 258 -25.54 -3.18 9.82
C PRO A 258 -26.89 -2.64 9.39
N VAL A 259 -27.29 -2.89 8.13
CA VAL A 259 -28.59 -2.43 7.59
C VAL A 259 -29.76 -3.06 8.34
N ARG A 260 -29.60 -4.31 8.79
CA ARG A 260 -30.65 -5.02 9.58
C ARG A 260 -30.74 -4.48 11.00
N THR A 261 -29.60 -4.10 11.60
CA THR A 261 -29.59 -3.53 12.96
C THR A 261 -30.08 -2.09 12.96
N SER A 262 -29.71 -1.28 11.96
CA SER A 262 -30.19 0.10 11.84
C SER A 262 -31.69 0.15 11.57
N ALA A 263 -32.27 -0.81 10.83
CA ALA A 263 -33.72 -0.90 10.61
C ALA A 263 -34.48 -1.13 11.93
N TRP A 264 -33.96 -1.96 12.82
CA TRP A 264 -34.54 -2.16 14.15
C TRP A 264 -34.39 -0.93 15.06
N VAL A 265 -33.20 -0.29 15.04
CA VAL A 265 -32.96 0.96 15.77
C VAL A 265 -33.87 2.06 15.25
N LEU A 266 -34.04 2.18 13.93
CA LEU A 266 -34.93 3.16 13.31
C LEU A 266 -36.41 2.85 13.67
N ALA A 267 -36.82 1.58 13.69
CA ALA A 267 -38.18 1.22 14.09
C ALA A 267 -38.44 1.53 15.57
N ILE A 268 -37.50 1.27 16.43
CA ILE A 268 -37.62 1.57 17.87
C ILE A 268 -37.57 3.09 18.11
N THR A 269 -36.66 3.80 17.45
CA THR A 269 -36.61 5.27 17.56
C THR A 269 -37.81 5.96 16.95
N ALA A 270 -38.34 5.43 15.84
CA ALA A 270 -39.59 5.93 15.25
C ALA A 270 -40.79 5.66 16.16
N ALA A 271 -40.87 4.47 16.80
CA ALA A 271 -41.93 4.15 17.75
C ALA A 271 -41.82 5.02 19.03
N LEU A 272 -40.60 5.26 19.54
CA LEU A 272 -40.41 6.19 20.66
C LEU A 272 -40.72 7.65 20.24
N GLY A 273 -40.26 8.04 19.04
CA GLY A 273 -40.53 9.37 18.49
C GLY A 273 -42.02 9.64 18.27
N THR A 274 -42.78 8.64 17.78
CA THR A 274 -44.22 8.76 17.64
C THR A 274 -44.94 8.83 19.00
N ALA A 275 -44.46 8.09 20.00
CA ALA A 275 -45.02 8.17 21.36
C ALA A 275 -44.73 9.55 22.01
N VAL A 276 -43.52 10.09 21.83
CA VAL A 276 -43.16 11.42 22.31
C VAL A 276 -43.92 12.51 21.52
N MET A 277 -44.07 12.34 20.20
CA MET A 277 -44.83 13.27 19.37
C MET A 277 -46.30 13.32 19.74
N LEU A 278 -46.92 12.16 20.04
CA LEU A 278 -48.31 12.09 20.56
C LEU A 278 -48.43 12.80 21.91
N LEU A 279 -47.46 12.61 22.80
CA LEU A 279 -47.42 13.31 24.09
C LEU A 279 -47.24 14.82 23.93
N LEU A 280 -46.32 15.25 23.06
CA LEU A 280 -46.09 16.67 22.74
C LEU A 280 -47.28 17.29 22.00
N ALA A 281 -47.91 16.55 21.10
CA ALA A 281 -49.12 17.03 20.37
C ALA A 281 -50.28 17.32 21.32
N THR A 282 -50.49 16.48 22.36
CA THR A 282 -51.51 16.73 23.38
C THR A 282 -51.17 17.95 24.23
N VAL A 283 -49.90 18.14 24.61
CA VAL A 283 -49.44 19.34 25.35
C VAL A 283 -49.46 20.59 24.45
N PHE A 284 -49.08 20.44 23.18
CA PHE A 284 -49.04 21.53 22.20
C PHE A 284 -50.47 22.01 21.81
N ALA A 285 -51.42 21.05 21.65
CA ALA A 285 -52.81 21.40 21.37
C ALA A 285 -53.46 22.24 22.51
N GLN A 286 -53.05 22.00 23.74
CA GLN A 286 -53.47 22.81 24.89
C GLN A 286 -52.83 24.19 24.91
N ARG A 287 -51.55 24.33 24.52
CA ARG A 287 -50.86 25.62 24.46
C ARG A 287 -51.23 26.50 23.22
N GLN A 288 -51.51 25.87 22.11
CA GLN A 288 -51.89 26.58 20.88
C GLN A 288 -53.21 27.32 20.99
N ARG A 289 -54.18 26.79 21.76
CA ARG A 289 -55.43 27.51 22.03
C ARG A 289 -55.23 28.83 22.77
N ALA A 290 -54.17 28.94 23.54
CA ALA A 290 -53.83 30.18 24.31
C ALA A 290 -52.97 31.21 23.51
N LEU A 291 -52.20 30.75 22.52
CA LEU A 291 -51.24 31.59 21.80
C LEU A 291 -51.77 32.20 20.48
N ARG A 292 -52.81 31.60 19.87
CA ARG A 292 -53.34 32.04 18.56
C ARG A 292 -53.88 33.47 18.55
N GLN A 293 -54.29 34.01 19.72
CA GLN A 293 -54.81 35.39 19.80
C GLN A 293 -53.72 36.48 19.90
N ARG A 294 -52.47 36.11 20.25
CA ARG A 294 -51.39 37.11 20.39
C ARG A 294 -50.45 37.29 19.17
N LEU A 295 -50.49 36.35 18.21
CA LEU A 295 -49.50 36.33 17.15
C LEU A 295 -49.90 36.83 15.77
N ALA A 296 -51.18 37.12 15.56
CA ALA A 296 -51.68 37.57 14.24
C ALA A 296 -51.13 38.95 13.80
N GLY A 297 -50.80 39.81 14.75
CA GLY A 297 -50.27 41.15 14.44
C GLY A 297 -48.76 41.24 14.16
N GLN A 298 -48.00 40.29 14.68
CA GLN A 298 -46.51 40.32 14.50
C GLN A 298 -46.03 39.57 13.23
N ALA A 299 -46.83 38.60 12.73
CA ALA A 299 -46.43 37.76 11.58
C ALA A 299 -46.32 38.56 10.26
N ALA A 300 -47.15 39.62 10.08
CA ALA A 300 -47.12 40.39 8.85
C ALA A 300 -45.90 41.28 8.73
N LEU A 301 -45.42 41.78 9.86
CA LEU A 301 -44.19 42.64 9.88
C LEU A 301 -42.93 41.81 9.70
N GLN A 302 -42.90 40.59 10.31
CA GLN A 302 -41.79 39.67 10.19
C GLN A 302 -41.62 39.15 8.76
N ALA A 303 -42.73 38.80 8.10
CA ALA A 303 -42.73 38.28 6.73
C ALA A 303 -42.19 39.27 5.68
N ALA A 304 -42.42 40.57 5.92
CA ALA A 304 -41.87 41.62 5.05
C ALA A 304 -40.36 41.83 5.25
N HIS A 305 -39.90 41.67 6.50
CA HIS A 305 -38.48 41.77 6.82
C HIS A 305 -37.66 40.58 6.25
N ASP A 306 -38.20 39.38 6.43
CA ASP A 306 -37.53 38.15 5.99
C ASP A 306 -37.41 38.06 4.46
N SER A 307 -38.43 38.56 3.74
CA SER A 307 -38.39 38.58 2.26
C SER A 307 -37.31 39.57 1.71
N LEU A 308 -37.03 40.62 2.45
CA LEU A 308 -36.00 41.58 2.07
C LEU A 308 -34.60 41.07 2.39
N GLU A 309 -34.42 40.43 3.56
CA GLU A 309 -33.15 39.77 3.92
C GLU A 309 -32.80 38.60 3.00
N ALA A 310 -33.79 37.76 2.66
CA ALA A 310 -33.55 36.64 1.72
C ALA A 310 -33.05 37.12 0.34
N LYS A 311 -33.63 38.24 -0.18
CA LYS A 311 -33.15 38.83 -1.44
C LYS A 311 -31.75 39.42 -1.35
N ILE A 312 -31.39 39.96 -0.20
CA ILE A 312 -30.01 40.49 0.02
C ILE A 312 -29.02 39.38 0.19
N VAL A 313 -29.40 38.27 0.89
CA VAL A 313 -28.54 37.10 1.08
C VAL A 313 -28.31 36.38 -0.24
N ASP A 314 -29.35 36.15 -1.05
CA ASP A 314 -29.23 35.52 -2.36
C ASP A 314 -28.31 36.33 -3.30
N ARG A 315 -28.48 37.62 -3.35
CA ARG A 315 -27.65 38.50 -4.21
C ARG A 315 -26.20 38.58 -3.74
N THR A 316 -26.02 38.56 -2.40
CA THR A 316 -24.69 38.54 -1.80
C THR A 316 -24.01 37.17 -1.94
N ALA A 317 -24.77 36.08 -1.90
CA ALA A 317 -24.30 34.74 -2.13
C ALA A 317 -23.87 34.50 -3.59
N GLU A 318 -24.67 35.04 -4.55
CA GLU A 318 -24.35 34.98 -5.98
C GLU A 318 -23.05 35.75 -6.34
N LEU A 319 -22.88 36.93 -5.76
CA LEU A 319 -21.64 37.69 -5.93
C LEU A 319 -20.42 37.03 -5.23
N ARG A 320 -20.64 36.45 -4.04
CA ARG A 320 -19.58 35.74 -3.32
C ARG A 320 -19.19 34.43 -4.01
N SER A 321 -20.15 33.71 -4.63
CA SER A 321 -19.86 32.50 -5.35
C SER A 321 -18.95 32.70 -6.56
N VAL A 322 -19.17 33.81 -7.29
CA VAL A 322 -18.33 34.19 -8.44
C VAL A 322 -16.92 34.63 -8.00
N VAL A 323 -16.82 35.36 -6.89
CA VAL A 323 -15.52 35.75 -6.32
C VAL A 323 -14.82 34.58 -5.67
N ALA A 324 -15.56 33.63 -5.05
CA ALA A 324 -15.01 32.43 -4.46
C ALA A 324 -14.50 31.43 -5.55
N GLN A 325 -15.25 31.27 -6.66
CA GLN A 325 -14.81 30.43 -7.77
C GLN A 325 -13.51 30.93 -8.39
N LEU A 326 -13.33 32.23 -8.55
CA LEU A 326 -12.08 32.79 -9.05
C LEU A 326 -10.93 32.67 -8.02
N GLY A 327 -11.25 32.80 -6.73
CA GLY A 327 -10.28 32.61 -5.63
C GLY A 327 -9.88 31.17 -5.45
N GLU A 328 -10.84 30.26 -5.58
CA GLU A 328 -10.63 28.82 -5.40
C GLU A 328 -9.75 28.23 -6.51
N GLU A 329 -9.93 28.70 -7.75
CA GLU A 329 -9.11 28.26 -8.89
C GLU A 329 -7.62 28.67 -8.71
N VAL A 330 -7.37 29.81 -8.09
CA VAL A 330 -6.01 30.29 -7.77
C VAL A 330 -5.44 29.57 -6.52
N GLU A 331 -6.24 29.35 -5.50
CA GLU A 331 -5.77 28.71 -4.26
C GLU A 331 -5.67 27.18 -4.41
N VAL A 332 -6.54 26.55 -5.18
CA VAL A 332 -6.43 25.11 -5.51
C VAL A 332 -5.09 24.83 -6.19
N ARG A 333 -4.66 25.70 -7.10
CA ARG A 333 -3.39 25.54 -7.78
C ARG A 333 -2.18 25.68 -6.83
N LYS A 334 -2.27 26.57 -5.84
CA LYS A 334 -1.23 26.71 -4.80
C LYS A 334 -1.29 25.59 -3.75
N ALA A 335 -2.50 25.17 -3.38
CA ALA A 335 -2.69 24.10 -2.40
C ALA A 335 -2.22 22.74 -2.94
N VAL A 336 -2.49 22.44 -4.22
CA VAL A 336 -2.02 21.19 -4.86
C VAL A 336 -0.49 21.11 -4.86
N GLU A 337 0.20 22.23 -5.08
CA GLU A 337 1.67 22.25 -5.00
C GLU A 337 2.20 22.12 -3.56
N ALA A 338 1.47 22.67 -2.58
CA ALA A 338 1.84 22.54 -1.18
C ALA A 338 1.55 21.15 -0.61
N ASP A 339 0.38 20.57 -0.97
CA ASP A 339 -0.01 19.22 -0.55
C ASP A 339 0.91 18.13 -1.11
N LEU A 340 1.37 18.30 -2.35
CA LEU A 340 2.37 17.38 -2.92
C LEU A 340 3.66 17.32 -2.08
N ARG A 341 4.10 18.48 -1.56
CA ARG A 341 5.29 18.53 -0.68
C ARG A 341 5.02 17.94 0.71
N VAL A 342 3.82 18.18 1.24
CA VAL A 342 3.43 17.61 2.55
C VAL A 342 3.24 16.11 2.46
N MET A 343 2.55 15.59 1.43
CA MET A 343 2.37 14.15 1.22
C MET A 343 3.69 13.40 1.06
N GLN A 344 4.68 14.01 0.37
CA GLN A 344 6.01 13.41 0.31
C GLN A 344 6.65 13.32 1.70
N GLY A 345 6.49 14.35 2.52
CA GLY A 345 6.98 14.34 3.91
C GLY A 345 6.26 13.31 4.80
N GLU A 346 4.94 13.19 4.65
CA GLU A 346 4.13 12.24 5.41
C GLU A 346 4.37 10.79 5.00
N LEU A 347 4.56 10.51 3.70
CA LEU A 347 4.93 9.18 3.22
C LEU A 347 6.24 8.69 3.84
N VAL A 348 7.25 9.57 3.92
CA VAL A 348 8.52 9.23 4.57
C VAL A 348 8.35 9.04 6.07
N HIS A 349 7.52 9.87 6.72
CA HIS A 349 7.25 9.74 8.15
C HIS A 349 6.42 8.50 8.48
N THR A 350 5.38 8.23 7.71
CA THR A 350 4.52 7.04 7.86
C THR A 350 5.31 5.74 7.63
N GLY A 351 6.21 5.75 6.63
CA GLY A 351 7.11 4.62 6.41
C GLY A 351 8.04 4.36 7.60
N LYS A 352 8.57 5.42 8.23
CA LYS A 352 9.37 5.30 9.45
C LYS A 352 8.54 4.82 10.66
N MET A 353 7.29 5.30 10.79
CA MET A 353 6.39 4.88 11.86
C MET A 353 5.88 3.44 11.68
N ALA A 354 5.62 3.02 10.45
CA ALA A 354 5.28 1.63 10.17
C ALA A 354 6.43 0.68 10.49
N ALA A 355 7.65 1.06 10.11
CA ALA A 355 8.86 0.30 10.48
C ALA A 355 9.06 0.26 12.01
N LEU A 356 8.81 1.37 12.71
CA LEU A 356 8.88 1.44 14.17
C LEU A 356 7.78 0.59 14.83
N GLY A 357 6.56 0.60 14.27
CA GLY A 357 5.45 -0.22 14.75
C GLY A 357 5.74 -1.73 14.63
N GLN A 358 6.32 -2.13 13.52
CA GLN A 358 6.68 -3.53 13.28
C GLN A 358 7.85 -3.99 14.16
N MET A 359 8.77 -3.08 14.50
CA MET A 359 9.90 -3.34 15.39
C MET A 359 9.54 -3.22 16.88
N SER A 360 8.45 -2.51 17.23
CA SER A 360 8.08 -2.21 18.63
C SER A 360 7.84 -3.46 19.45
N ALA A 361 7.23 -4.50 18.88
CA ALA A 361 6.99 -5.76 19.59
C ALA A 361 8.31 -6.49 19.93
N GLY A 362 9.27 -6.49 18.99
CA GLY A 362 10.60 -7.05 19.22
C GLY A 362 11.39 -6.23 20.24
N MET A 363 11.33 -4.90 20.14
CA MET A 363 12.07 -4.00 21.04
C MET A 363 11.56 -4.01 22.47
N VAL A 364 10.23 -4.11 22.67
CA VAL A 364 9.66 -4.29 24.00
C VAL A 364 10.16 -5.60 24.61
N HIS A 365 10.26 -6.66 23.81
CA HIS A 365 10.81 -7.92 24.27
C HIS A 365 12.31 -7.80 24.58
N GLU A 366 13.08 -7.12 23.73
CA GLU A 366 14.52 -6.88 23.95
C GLU A 366 14.83 -5.92 25.10
N LEU A 367 13.92 -5.01 25.45
CA LEU A 367 14.03 -4.16 26.62
C LEU A 367 13.62 -4.90 27.92
N ASN A 368 12.61 -5.75 27.83
CA ASN A 368 12.14 -6.50 28.99
C ASN A 368 13.13 -7.59 29.42
N GLN A 369 13.88 -8.18 28.49
CA GLN A 369 14.89 -9.18 28.82
C GLN A 369 15.98 -8.67 29.75
N PRO A 370 16.71 -7.57 29.46
CA PRO A 370 17.71 -7.03 30.37
C PRO A 370 17.10 -6.50 31.67
N LEU A 371 15.85 -5.97 31.64
CA LEU A 371 15.14 -5.55 32.86
C LEU A 371 14.83 -6.73 33.78
N ALA A 372 14.39 -7.85 33.23
CA ALA A 372 14.18 -9.07 34.03
C ALA A 372 15.50 -9.61 34.58
N ALA A 373 16.57 -9.59 33.75
CA ALA A 373 17.90 -9.99 34.20
C ALA A 373 18.47 -9.06 35.29
N LEU A 374 18.25 -7.74 35.19
CA LEU A 374 18.61 -6.76 36.22
C LEU A 374 17.93 -7.06 37.54
N ARG A 375 16.62 -7.33 37.49
CA ARG A 375 15.85 -7.69 38.71
C ARG A 375 16.41 -8.95 39.36
N THR A 376 16.60 -10.01 38.55
CA THR A 376 17.13 -11.29 39.07
C THR A 376 18.55 -11.14 39.64
N LEU A 377 19.42 -10.34 38.99
CA LEU A 377 20.76 -10.10 39.49
C LEU A 377 20.78 -9.25 40.77
N SER A 378 19.85 -8.28 40.86
CA SER A 378 19.67 -7.46 42.08
C SER A 378 19.15 -8.30 43.25
N ASP A 379 18.10 -9.09 43.01
CA ASP A 379 17.54 -9.98 44.05
C ASP A 379 18.60 -10.99 44.50
N ASN A 380 19.37 -11.53 43.55
CA ASN A 380 20.45 -12.47 43.87
C ASN A 380 21.62 -11.80 44.62
N ALA A 381 21.92 -10.53 44.27
CA ALA A 381 22.93 -9.76 45.02
C ALA A 381 22.51 -9.52 46.45
N CYS A 382 21.23 -9.24 46.74
CA CYS A 382 20.72 -9.12 48.10
C CYS A 382 20.86 -10.45 48.86
N VAL A 383 20.47 -11.57 48.28
CA VAL A 383 20.61 -12.90 48.89
C VAL A 383 22.07 -13.28 49.15
N LEU A 384 22.97 -12.88 48.26
CA LEU A 384 24.41 -13.13 48.42
C LEU A 384 25.03 -12.21 49.47
N LEU A 385 24.50 -11.01 49.64
CA LEU A 385 24.90 -10.08 50.70
C LEU A 385 24.54 -10.64 52.07
N ASP A 386 23.33 -11.18 52.22
CA ASP A 386 22.88 -11.83 53.45
C ASP A 386 23.71 -13.08 53.82
N LYS A 387 24.37 -13.66 52.83
CA LYS A 387 25.28 -14.82 52.98
C LYS A 387 26.75 -14.45 53.08
N ASP A 388 27.05 -13.16 53.22
CA ASP A 388 28.40 -12.58 53.32
C ASP A 388 29.35 -12.91 52.17
N ARG A 389 28.76 -13.18 50.98
CA ARG A 389 29.50 -13.53 49.74
C ARG A 389 29.82 -12.27 48.89
N LEU A 390 30.60 -11.36 49.44
CA LEU A 390 30.89 -10.04 48.88
C LEU A 390 31.52 -10.07 47.47
N SER A 391 32.33 -11.10 47.17
CA SER A 391 32.92 -11.24 45.85
C SER A 391 31.86 -11.48 44.74
N ASP A 392 30.87 -12.30 45.07
CA ASP A 392 29.79 -12.66 44.11
C ASP A 392 28.77 -11.52 43.99
N VAL A 393 28.54 -10.76 45.06
CA VAL A 393 27.76 -9.51 45.02
C VAL A 393 28.41 -8.52 44.06
N ARG A 394 29.74 -8.34 44.13
CA ARG A 394 30.46 -7.45 43.22
C ARG A 394 30.31 -7.89 41.76
N GLY A 395 30.39 -9.20 41.49
CA GLY A 395 30.17 -9.76 40.17
C GLY A 395 28.75 -9.49 39.63
N ASN A 396 27.75 -9.61 40.48
CA ASN A 396 26.37 -9.29 40.10
C ASN A 396 26.18 -7.79 39.84
N LEU A 397 26.74 -6.91 40.67
CA LEU A 397 26.70 -5.46 40.45
C LEU A 397 27.40 -5.04 39.15
N GLN A 398 28.51 -5.66 38.78
CA GLN A 398 29.19 -5.42 37.52
C GLN A 398 28.31 -5.83 36.32
N ARG A 399 27.65 -6.98 36.40
CA ARG A 399 26.70 -7.42 35.36
C ARG A 399 25.48 -6.50 35.28
N ILE A 400 25.00 -5.99 36.38
CA ILE A 400 23.93 -4.97 36.43
C ILE A 400 24.37 -3.71 35.67
N ALA A 401 25.57 -3.19 35.96
CA ALA A 401 26.13 -2.02 35.28
C ALA A 401 26.21 -2.23 33.76
N HIS A 402 26.70 -3.38 33.32
CA HIS A 402 26.74 -3.74 31.86
C HIS A 402 25.33 -3.80 31.21
N LEU A 403 24.33 -4.30 31.94
CA LEU A 403 22.94 -4.35 31.43
C LEU A 403 22.32 -2.96 31.34
N VAL A 404 22.62 -2.06 32.29
CA VAL A 404 22.18 -0.66 32.26
C VAL A 404 22.77 0.08 31.06
N ASP A 405 24.08 -0.09 30.79
CA ASP A 405 24.73 0.50 29.63
C ASP A 405 24.15 -0.03 28.30
N ARG A 406 23.81 -1.31 28.26
CA ARG A 406 23.14 -1.91 27.10
C ARG A 406 21.75 -1.32 26.88
N LEU A 407 20.96 -1.13 27.94
CA LEU A 407 19.65 -0.47 27.92
C LEU A 407 19.77 0.98 27.44
N GLY A 408 20.77 1.72 27.93
CA GLY A 408 21.04 3.09 27.49
C GLY A 408 21.27 3.18 25.98
N ARG A 409 22.07 2.26 25.42
CA ARG A 409 22.30 2.20 23.97
C ARG A 409 21.03 1.87 23.17
N LEU A 410 20.22 0.94 23.63
CA LEU A 410 18.95 0.58 22.98
C LEU A 410 17.95 1.75 22.99
N THR A 411 17.83 2.45 24.11
CA THR A 411 16.95 3.63 24.24
C THR A 411 17.47 4.81 23.41
N TYR A 412 18.76 5.01 23.29
CA TYR A 412 19.35 6.03 22.43
C TYR A 412 19.08 5.76 20.95
N GLN A 413 19.24 4.52 20.50
CA GLN A 413 18.94 4.12 19.12
C GLN A 413 17.45 4.33 18.78
N LEU A 414 16.54 4.02 19.71
CA LEU A 414 15.10 4.24 19.55
C LEU A 414 14.78 5.73 19.44
N LYS A 415 15.38 6.56 20.29
CA LYS A 415 15.19 8.02 20.29
C LYS A 415 15.72 8.65 18.99
N ALA A 416 16.85 8.20 18.49
CA ALA A 416 17.42 8.69 17.23
C ALA A 416 16.53 8.36 16.01
N PHE A 417 15.87 7.21 16.02
CA PHE A 417 14.98 6.78 14.93
C PHE A 417 13.62 7.51 14.96
N ALA A 418 13.13 7.83 16.17
CA ALA A 418 11.82 8.47 16.37
C ALA A 418 11.83 10.00 16.14
N HIS A 419 12.99 10.64 16.07
CA HIS A 419 13.06 12.09 15.90
C HIS A 419 12.73 12.50 14.46
N LYS A 420 11.77 13.41 14.36
CA LYS A 420 11.44 14.11 13.11
C LYS A 420 12.55 15.12 12.80
N THR A 421 13.53 14.73 12.01
CA THR A 421 14.54 15.66 11.52
C THR A 421 13.90 16.61 10.53
N SER A 422 13.77 17.86 10.92
CA SER A 422 13.48 18.94 9.99
C SER A 422 14.69 19.10 9.05
N PRO A 423 14.50 19.19 7.74
CA PRO A 423 15.62 19.19 6.77
C PRO A 423 16.33 20.56 6.71
N THR A 424 16.57 21.21 7.84
CA THR A 424 17.29 22.48 7.89
C THR A 424 18.79 22.18 7.88
N ARG A 425 19.41 22.42 6.73
CA ARG A 425 20.86 22.39 6.63
C ARG A 425 21.43 23.65 7.28
N VAL A 426 22.30 23.44 8.23
CA VAL A 426 23.04 24.52 8.92
C VAL A 426 24.54 24.36 8.68
N PRO A 427 25.33 25.44 8.71
CA PRO A 427 26.79 25.31 8.71
C PRO A 427 27.24 24.63 10.01
N VAL A 428 27.75 23.41 9.91
CA VAL A 428 28.22 22.61 11.05
C VAL A 428 29.76 22.63 11.04
N PRO A 429 30.43 23.09 12.12
CA PRO A 429 31.86 23.07 12.22
C PRO A 429 32.42 21.65 12.26
N LEU A 430 33.19 21.25 11.26
CA LEU A 430 33.72 19.87 11.14
C LEU A 430 34.62 19.49 12.29
N GLN A 431 35.39 20.41 12.81
CA GLN A 431 36.34 20.17 13.89
C GLN A 431 35.64 19.69 15.19
N GLN A 432 34.49 20.28 15.50
CA GLN A 432 33.69 19.90 16.67
C GLN A 432 33.02 18.54 16.48
N MET A 433 32.50 18.28 15.29
CA MET A 433 31.88 17.00 14.94
C MET A 433 32.84 15.84 14.97
N ILE A 434 34.05 16.06 14.48
CA ILE A 434 35.13 15.05 14.50
C ILE A 434 35.56 14.78 15.94
N ALA A 435 35.67 15.81 16.78
CA ALA A 435 36.01 15.66 18.20
C ALA A 435 34.92 14.83 18.95
N ASN A 436 33.66 15.06 18.64
CA ASN A 436 32.54 14.25 19.18
C ASN A 436 32.65 12.79 18.72
N ALA A 437 32.92 12.56 17.43
CA ALA A 437 33.06 11.20 16.88
C ALA A 437 34.31 10.49 17.51
N GLN A 438 35.43 11.21 17.71
CA GLN A 438 36.61 10.69 18.41
C GLN A 438 36.28 10.27 19.85
N PHE A 439 35.51 11.07 20.57
CA PHE A 439 35.08 10.73 21.93
C PHE A 439 34.27 9.41 21.98
N LEU A 440 33.37 9.22 21.02
CA LEU A 440 32.54 8.00 20.95
C LEU A 440 33.34 6.71 20.65
N VAL A 441 34.46 6.83 19.97
CA VAL A 441 35.31 5.67 19.63
C VAL A 441 36.56 5.54 20.52
N SER A 442 36.81 6.51 21.38
CA SER A 442 37.99 6.58 22.23
C SER A 442 38.17 5.36 23.12
N GLU A 443 37.12 4.79 23.66
CA GLU A 443 37.16 3.61 24.52
C GLU A 443 37.52 2.33 23.74
N ARG A 444 37.11 2.23 22.47
CA ARG A 444 37.45 1.12 21.56
C ARG A 444 38.89 1.21 21.05
N LEU A 445 39.37 2.42 20.81
CA LEU A 445 40.74 2.65 20.35
C LEU A 445 41.78 2.35 21.44
N ARG A 446 41.47 2.65 22.72
CA ARG A 446 42.36 2.31 23.87
C ARG A 446 42.56 0.82 24.05
N GLY A 447 41.55 -0.01 23.68
CA GLY A 447 41.65 -1.46 23.79
C GLY A 447 42.52 -2.12 22.74
N ASN A 448 42.74 -1.48 21.58
CA ASN A 448 43.39 -2.11 20.40
C ASN A 448 44.72 -1.47 19.98
N SER A 449 45.27 -0.56 20.78
CA SER A 449 46.55 0.13 20.48
C SER A 449 46.60 0.81 19.07
N VAL A 450 45.46 1.37 18.66
CA VAL A 450 45.34 2.08 17.36
C VAL A 450 45.49 3.57 17.59
N GLU A 451 46.41 4.22 16.86
CA GLU A 451 46.56 5.66 16.85
C GLU A 451 45.69 6.29 15.78
N LEU A 452 44.79 7.17 16.22
CA LEU A 452 43.89 7.90 15.30
C LEU A 452 44.47 9.30 15.05
N VAL A 453 44.95 9.53 13.84
CA VAL A 453 45.42 10.85 13.40
C VAL A 453 44.28 11.54 12.64
N VAL A 454 43.93 12.74 13.06
CA VAL A 454 42.93 13.56 12.41
C VAL A 454 43.52 14.88 11.97
N GLN A 455 43.39 15.20 10.68
CA GLN A 455 43.87 16.45 10.11
C GLN A 455 42.69 17.15 9.40
N VAL A 456 42.40 18.38 9.78
CA VAL A 456 41.37 19.23 9.17
C VAL A 456 41.99 20.53 8.70
N GLU A 457 42.07 20.71 7.39
CA GLU A 457 42.62 21.92 6.78
C GLU A 457 41.66 22.46 5.71
N PRO A 458 41.40 23.78 5.67
CA PRO A 458 41.86 24.83 6.58
C PRO A 458 41.11 24.83 7.94
N ALA A 459 41.74 25.45 8.94
CA ALA A 459 41.11 25.59 10.25
C ALA A 459 39.78 26.40 10.15
N GLY A 460 38.72 25.84 10.76
CA GLY A 460 37.39 26.48 10.72
C GLY A 460 36.47 25.97 9.60
N LEU A 461 36.83 24.89 8.92
CA LEU A 461 35.98 24.27 7.89
C LEU A 461 34.62 23.88 8.47
N ALA A 462 33.54 24.33 7.80
CA ALA A 462 32.17 23.95 8.14
C ALA A 462 31.46 23.33 6.94
N ALA A 463 30.66 22.30 7.17
CA ALA A 463 29.82 21.68 6.14
C ALA A 463 28.39 22.18 6.27
N LEU A 464 27.76 22.49 5.17
CA LEU A 464 26.33 22.79 5.14
C LEU A 464 25.55 21.47 5.19
N ALA A 465 25.27 21.00 6.38
CA ALA A 465 24.71 19.69 6.61
C ALA A 465 23.63 19.70 7.72
N GLU A 466 22.95 18.62 7.82
CA GLU A 466 22.10 18.28 8.96
C GLU A 466 23.00 17.62 10.02
N GLU A 467 23.14 18.26 11.16
CA GLU A 467 24.10 17.89 12.22
C GLU A 467 24.03 16.42 12.60
N ALA A 468 22.82 15.92 12.82
CA ALA A 468 22.58 14.52 13.19
C ALA A 468 22.97 13.51 12.09
N ARG A 469 22.83 13.89 10.82
CA ARG A 469 23.26 13.03 9.70
C ARG A 469 24.76 13.03 9.50
N LEU A 470 25.37 14.16 9.74
CA LEU A 470 26.85 14.26 9.66
C LEU A 470 27.51 13.47 10.79
N GLU A 471 26.96 13.52 11.99
CA GLU A 471 27.36 12.67 13.13
C GLU A 471 27.23 11.17 12.81
N GLN A 472 26.14 10.78 12.19
CA GLN A 472 25.90 9.39 11.79
C GLN A 472 26.92 8.92 10.74
N VAL A 473 27.27 9.76 9.77
CA VAL A 473 28.24 9.46 8.73
C VAL A 473 29.66 9.35 9.31
N LEU A 474 30.02 10.22 10.23
CA LEU A 474 31.35 10.19 10.86
C LEU A 474 31.52 9.05 11.88
N GLY A 475 30.41 8.59 12.49
CA GLY A 475 30.41 7.46 13.40
C GLY A 475 30.43 6.08 12.75
N GLN A 476 29.94 5.97 11.49
CA GLN A 476 29.85 4.68 10.77
C GLN A 476 31.23 4.10 10.36
N PRO A 477 32.18 4.86 9.79
CA PRO A 477 33.47 4.29 9.37
C PRO A 477 34.34 3.78 10.54
N ALA A 478 34.20 4.40 11.71
CA ALA A 478 34.97 3.99 12.90
C ALA A 478 34.48 2.67 13.52
N GLY A 479 33.29 2.17 13.10
CA GLY A 479 32.76 0.89 13.54
C GLY A 479 33.04 -0.30 12.61
N GLN A 480 33.55 -0.06 11.41
CA GLN A 480 33.82 -1.08 10.38
C GLN A 480 35.27 -1.48 10.19
N CYS A 481 36.20 -0.82 10.83
CA CYS A 481 37.61 -1.28 10.86
C CYS A 481 37.74 -2.44 11.85
N HIS A 482 37.68 -3.66 11.33
CA HIS A 482 38.11 -4.91 11.95
C HIS A 482 39.47 -5.28 11.40
#